data_47299fff2422ff46c278d5a8474447f1
#
_entry.id   47299fff2422ff46c278d5a8474447f1
#
_cell.length_a   1.000
_cell.length_b   1.000
_cell.length_c   1.000
_cell.angle_alpha   90.00
_cell.angle_beta   90.00
_cell.angle_gamma   90.00
#
_symmetry.space_group_name_H-M   'P 1'
#
loop_
_entity.id
_entity.type
_entity.pdbx_description
1 polymer ?
#
loop_
_entity_poly.entity_id
_entity_poly.type
_entity_poly.pdbx_seq_one_letter_code
_entity_poly.pdbx_strand_id
1 'polypeptide(L)'
;MLLSDALAVAVETLSWMEIEGLSERQALARSSNQLGIKDLGSLRLAQRLVLESTRRQNLIEKLLELADPSLTYQSLKAGPRSFARIYTYWTVVKNVDWNDAVAFLKAGRKLLGWRELAPLELTFGKLLGFRPESALTDASDSESIALKTFHPKWYVEYCVKMFGRSNAIAILNADKTPPPTYIRVNTLAEDESTIVEKMKRDGIELDKIKGMKYVYGLSRSRGLPPFSKFVRSGEIQVQDKSSCYTALAAKPKPGSVVFDVCAAPGAKTSFLAQLMRNRGTIYSFDISERRIAIWKKEMKRMRVNIAQPFLADARQSLPLNIEADVLVLDPPCSNSGTFAKTPSAKWRIKLTDFKRFSQIQLQMLNQCANQVRLGGRLVYSTCSISVEENEKVIETFLGLDPRFSLVEIEPEIGKTGMKGLSKCRRLYPQLDECNGYFLAAMIRKAY
;
A
#
# COMPACT_ATOMS: atom_id res chain seq x y z
N MET A 1 9.01 31.06 -3.32
CA MET A 1 8.41 30.52 -2.08
C MET A 1 7.94 29.08 -2.30
N LEU A 2 6.99 28.78 -3.17
CA LEU A 2 6.42 27.44 -3.39
C LEU A 2 7.46 26.36 -3.68
N LEU A 3 8.40 26.58 -4.61
CA LEU A 3 9.45 25.59 -4.95
C LEU A 3 10.42 25.36 -3.78
N SER A 4 10.85 26.41 -3.09
CA SER A 4 11.79 26.32 -1.96
C SER A 4 11.21 25.53 -0.80
N ASP A 5 9.95 25.81 -0.45
CA ASP A 5 9.24 25.12 0.63
C ASP A 5 8.97 23.64 0.27
N ALA A 6 8.55 23.40 -0.96
CA ALA A 6 8.33 22.04 -1.47
C ALA A 6 9.62 21.21 -1.46
N LEU A 7 10.75 21.84 -1.86
CA LEU A 7 12.05 21.18 -1.87
C LEU A 7 12.54 20.88 -0.45
N ALA A 8 12.40 21.81 0.49
CA ALA A 8 12.75 21.60 1.89
C ALA A 8 11.98 20.41 2.48
N VAL A 9 10.66 20.37 2.31
CA VAL A 9 9.83 19.25 2.76
C VAL A 9 10.22 17.94 2.08
N ALA A 10 10.51 17.96 0.77
CA ALA A 10 10.84 16.74 0.03
C ALA A 10 12.19 16.15 0.45
N VAL A 11 13.22 16.98 0.58
CA VAL A 11 14.56 16.56 1.03
C VAL A 11 14.50 15.99 2.44
N GLU A 12 13.84 16.69 3.36
CA GLU A 12 13.66 16.25 4.73
C GLU A 12 12.86 14.93 4.81
N THR A 13 11.80 14.81 4.00
CA THR A 13 11.00 13.59 3.94
C THR A 13 11.82 12.38 3.49
N LEU A 14 12.57 12.49 2.39
CA LEU A 14 13.43 11.40 1.92
C LEU A 14 14.52 11.06 2.94
N SER A 15 15.07 12.05 3.63
CA SER A 15 16.07 11.85 4.69
C SER A 15 15.49 11.05 5.86
N TRP A 16 14.29 11.39 6.34
CA TRP A 16 13.60 10.61 7.39
C TRP A 16 13.22 9.19 6.95
N MET A 17 12.79 9.03 5.71
CA MET A 17 12.51 7.70 5.15
C MET A 17 13.75 6.81 5.16
N GLU A 18 14.93 7.38 4.96
CA GLU A 18 16.19 6.65 4.93
C GLU A 18 16.76 6.39 6.32
N ILE A 19 16.78 7.40 7.19
CA ILE A 19 17.39 7.33 8.53
C ILE A 19 16.55 6.46 9.48
N GLU A 20 15.23 6.65 9.48
CA GLU A 20 14.34 5.98 10.44
C GLU A 20 13.42 4.93 9.79
N GLY A 21 13.53 4.69 8.49
CA GLY A 21 12.67 3.72 7.81
C GLY A 21 11.19 4.10 7.78
N LEU A 22 10.84 5.39 7.93
CA LEU A 22 9.46 5.84 7.91
C LEU A 22 8.82 5.62 6.54
N SER A 23 7.50 5.38 6.52
CA SER A 23 6.74 5.40 5.27
C SER A 23 6.67 6.83 4.72
N GLU A 24 6.43 6.95 3.40
CA GLU A 24 6.30 8.25 2.72
C GLU A 24 5.31 9.19 3.44
N ARG A 25 4.17 8.64 3.86
CA ARG A 25 3.13 9.40 4.54
C ARG A 25 3.57 9.89 5.93
N GLN A 26 4.24 9.04 6.70
CA GLN A 26 4.71 9.39 8.04
C GLN A 26 5.83 10.43 7.97
N ALA A 27 6.80 10.21 7.06
CA ALA A 27 7.90 11.12 6.85
C ALA A 27 7.43 12.49 6.36
N LEU A 28 6.51 12.53 5.38
CA LEU A 28 5.95 13.78 4.85
C LEU A 28 5.21 14.58 5.94
N ALA A 29 4.39 13.90 6.74
CA ALA A 29 3.69 14.55 7.85
C ALA A 29 4.65 15.08 8.91
N ARG A 30 5.72 14.35 9.23
CA ARG A 30 6.76 14.79 10.17
C ARG A 30 7.49 16.02 9.62
N SER A 31 7.98 15.96 8.39
CA SER A 31 8.75 17.04 7.77
C SER A 31 7.92 18.32 7.64
N SER A 32 6.67 18.23 7.19
CA SER A 32 5.79 19.39 7.09
C SER A 32 5.53 20.07 8.45
N ASN A 33 5.33 19.26 9.50
CA ASN A 33 5.13 19.79 10.86
C ASN A 33 6.40 20.42 11.42
N GLN A 34 7.58 19.79 11.26
CA GLN A 34 8.86 20.31 11.73
C GLN A 34 9.24 21.63 11.05
N LEU A 35 8.98 21.73 9.75
CA LEU A 35 9.27 22.94 8.97
C LEU A 35 8.16 24.00 9.05
N GLY A 36 7.03 23.69 9.69
CA GLY A 36 5.89 24.60 9.80
C GLY A 36 5.19 24.89 8.48
N ILE A 37 5.45 24.11 7.41
CA ILE A 37 4.92 24.35 6.06
C ILE A 37 3.52 23.73 5.97
N LYS A 38 2.51 24.58 5.74
CA LYS A 38 1.09 24.21 5.65
C LYS A 38 0.47 24.51 4.27
N ASP A 39 1.21 25.21 3.39
CA ASP A 39 0.72 25.51 2.04
C ASP A 39 0.48 24.24 1.24
N LEU A 40 -0.75 24.06 0.77
CA LEU A 40 -1.17 22.86 0.05
C LEU A 40 -0.45 22.68 -1.29
N GLY A 41 -0.09 23.78 -1.97
CA GLY A 41 0.66 23.74 -3.23
C GLY A 41 2.06 23.17 -3.01
N SER A 42 2.78 23.68 -2.03
CA SER A 42 4.12 23.21 -1.63
C SER A 42 4.10 21.76 -1.16
N LEU A 43 3.09 21.37 -0.36
CA LEU A 43 2.96 19.99 0.13
C LEU A 43 2.64 18.99 -0.99
N ARG A 44 1.79 19.36 -1.95
CA ARG A 44 1.48 18.52 -3.13
C ARG A 44 2.73 18.34 -4.02
N LEU A 45 3.48 19.41 -4.24
CA LEU A 45 4.71 19.33 -5.03
C LEU A 45 5.75 18.48 -4.30
N ALA A 46 5.95 18.69 -2.99
CA ALA A 46 6.84 17.88 -2.17
C ALA A 46 6.47 16.40 -2.22
N GLN A 47 5.20 16.06 -2.01
CA GLN A 47 4.71 14.69 -2.09
C GLN A 47 4.99 14.07 -3.47
N ARG A 48 4.78 14.82 -4.56
CA ARG A 48 5.07 14.36 -5.91
C ARG A 48 6.56 14.10 -6.09
N LEU A 49 7.43 15.02 -5.67
CA LEU A 49 8.88 14.86 -5.74
C LEU A 49 9.35 13.61 -4.98
N VAL A 50 8.86 13.41 -3.77
CA VAL A 50 9.16 12.23 -2.94
C VAL A 50 8.70 10.94 -3.62
N LEU A 51 7.44 10.85 -4.00
CA LEU A 51 6.88 9.63 -4.58
C LEU A 51 7.54 9.24 -5.90
N GLU A 52 7.76 10.22 -6.78
CA GLU A 52 8.29 9.95 -8.11
C GLU A 52 9.79 9.65 -8.11
N SER A 53 10.58 10.30 -7.26
CA SER A 53 11.99 9.97 -7.09
C SER A 53 12.17 8.62 -6.38
N THR A 54 11.36 8.32 -5.37
CA THR A 54 11.37 7.01 -4.70
C THR A 54 10.93 5.89 -5.66
N ARG A 55 9.91 6.13 -6.47
CA ARG A 55 9.42 5.15 -7.45
C ARG A 55 10.51 4.73 -8.43
N ARG A 56 11.37 5.67 -8.86
CA ARG A 56 12.42 5.49 -9.87
C ARG A 56 13.82 5.40 -9.29
N GLN A 57 13.93 5.01 -8.05
CA GLN A 57 15.20 5.05 -7.31
C GLN A 57 16.34 4.34 -8.06
N ASN A 58 16.12 3.13 -8.58
CA ASN A 58 17.15 2.38 -9.32
C ASN A 58 17.61 3.10 -10.61
N LEU A 59 16.69 3.68 -11.38
CA LEU A 59 17.01 4.45 -12.57
C LEU A 59 17.82 5.69 -12.20
N ILE A 60 17.40 6.42 -11.19
CA ILE A 60 18.06 7.64 -10.70
C ILE A 60 19.46 7.33 -10.20
N GLU A 61 19.64 6.28 -9.41
CA GLU A 61 20.95 5.87 -8.89
C GLU A 61 21.88 5.42 -10.04
N LYS A 62 21.37 4.71 -11.03
CA LYS A 62 22.14 4.33 -12.22
C LYS A 62 22.58 5.56 -13.03
N LEU A 63 21.74 6.56 -13.19
CA LEU A 63 22.10 7.81 -13.88
C LEU A 63 23.15 8.62 -13.12
N LEU A 64 23.07 8.66 -11.79
CA LEU A 64 24.09 9.30 -10.94
C LEU A 64 25.43 8.58 -11.04
N GLU A 65 25.44 7.26 -11.00
CA GLU A 65 26.64 6.42 -11.19
C GLU A 65 27.30 6.65 -12.55
N LEU A 66 26.50 6.73 -13.63
CA LEU A 66 27.02 7.02 -14.98
C LEU A 66 27.57 8.43 -15.11
N ALA A 67 26.96 9.43 -14.45
CA ALA A 67 27.44 10.80 -14.47
C ALA A 67 28.75 10.96 -13.72
N ASP A 68 28.94 10.20 -12.64
CA ASP A 68 30.16 10.19 -11.84
C ASP A 68 30.43 8.80 -11.24
N PRO A 69 31.18 7.94 -11.96
CA PRO A 69 31.55 6.61 -11.47
C PRO A 69 32.42 6.61 -10.20
N SER A 70 33.09 7.74 -9.90
CA SER A 70 33.91 7.90 -8.69
C SER A 70 33.09 8.25 -7.45
N LEU A 71 31.86 8.71 -7.64
CA LEU A 71 30.98 9.13 -6.55
C LEU A 71 30.39 7.92 -5.83
N THR A 72 30.81 7.69 -4.62
CA THR A 72 30.14 6.73 -3.74
C THR A 72 28.86 7.36 -3.19
N TYR A 73 27.76 7.24 -3.94
CA TYR A 73 26.48 7.87 -3.63
C TYR A 73 26.00 7.58 -2.19
N GLN A 74 26.22 6.34 -1.70
CA GLN A 74 25.84 5.92 -0.34
C GLN A 74 26.64 6.62 0.77
N SER A 75 27.85 7.14 0.45
CA SER A 75 28.67 7.87 1.43
C SER A 75 28.23 9.31 1.67
N LEU A 76 27.35 9.84 0.80
CA LEU A 76 26.80 11.19 0.98
C LEU A 76 25.93 11.26 2.24
N LYS A 77 25.95 12.42 2.91
CA LYS A 77 24.97 12.72 3.97
C LYS A 77 23.53 12.63 3.42
N ALA A 78 22.57 12.33 4.29
CA ALA A 78 21.18 12.10 3.88
C ALA A 78 20.58 13.29 3.10
N GLY A 79 20.82 14.53 3.51
CA GLY A 79 20.32 15.73 2.83
C GLY A 79 20.81 15.86 1.38
N PRO A 80 22.14 15.95 1.13
CA PRO A 80 22.70 15.97 -0.22
C PRO A 80 22.30 14.78 -1.08
N ARG A 81 22.24 13.57 -0.51
CA ARG A 81 21.79 12.36 -1.18
C ARG A 81 20.33 12.44 -1.62
N SER A 82 19.46 12.89 -0.73
CA SER A 82 18.03 13.11 -1.03
C SER A 82 17.86 14.17 -2.10
N PHE A 83 18.61 15.27 -2.02
CA PHE A 83 18.59 16.32 -3.04
C PHE A 83 19.04 15.78 -4.40
N ALA A 84 20.14 15.01 -4.46
CA ALA A 84 20.64 14.43 -5.70
C ALA A 84 19.58 13.54 -6.39
N ARG A 85 18.84 12.72 -5.62
CA ARG A 85 17.72 11.94 -6.17
C ARG A 85 16.63 12.82 -6.76
N ILE A 86 16.22 13.86 -6.04
CA ILE A 86 15.16 14.76 -6.49
C ILE A 86 15.62 15.56 -7.71
N TYR A 87 16.86 16.06 -7.71
CA TYR A 87 17.43 16.80 -8.82
C TYR A 87 17.51 15.96 -10.10
N THR A 88 18.00 14.72 -10.00
CA THR A 88 18.08 13.80 -11.14
C THR A 88 16.68 13.46 -11.69
N TYR A 89 15.70 13.23 -10.80
CA TYR A 89 14.33 13.06 -11.23
C TYR A 89 13.80 14.31 -11.97
N TRP A 90 14.06 15.50 -11.42
CA TRP A 90 13.57 16.77 -11.96
C TRP A 90 14.19 17.08 -13.32
N THR A 91 15.49 16.93 -13.46
CA THR A 91 16.23 17.30 -14.68
C THR A 91 16.15 16.23 -15.76
N VAL A 92 16.45 14.98 -15.44
CA VAL A 92 16.57 13.91 -16.45
C VAL A 92 15.23 13.25 -16.73
N VAL A 93 14.48 12.86 -15.68
CA VAL A 93 13.27 12.05 -15.85
C VAL A 93 12.07 12.90 -16.23
N LYS A 94 11.86 14.03 -15.54
CA LYS A 94 10.81 15.01 -15.88
C LYS A 94 11.19 15.84 -17.11
N ASN A 95 12.48 15.90 -17.44
CA ASN A 95 13.04 16.61 -18.58
C ASN A 95 12.65 18.10 -18.63
N VAL A 96 12.99 18.84 -17.56
CA VAL A 96 12.75 20.29 -17.46
C VAL A 96 13.77 21.06 -18.29
N ASP A 97 13.45 22.30 -18.64
CA ASP A 97 14.39 23.18 -19.33
C ASP A 97 15.57 23.60 -18.42
N TRP A 98 16.58 24.23 -19.07
CA TRP A 98 17.78 24.70 -18.39
C TRP A 98 17.49 25.68 -17.27
N ASN A 99 16.58 26.63 -17.47
CA ASN A 99 16.28 27.67 -16.51
C ASN A 99 15.66 27.07 -15.25
N ASP A 100 14.74 26.13 -15.41
CA ASP A 100 14.11 25.37 -14.32
C ASP A 100 15.15 24.53 -13.57
N ALA A 101 16.07 23.87 -14.27
CA ALA A 101 17.14 23.10 -13.64
C ALA A 101 18.08 23.97 -12.80
N VAL A 102 18.49 25.12 -13.33
CA VAL A 102 19.32 26.11 -12.62
C VAL A 102 18.58 26.69 -11.41
N ALA A 103 17.32 27.05 -11.57
CA ALA A 103 16.49 27.54 -10.46
C ALA A 103 16.37 26.51 -9.34
N PHE A 104 16.20 25.23 -9.71
CA PHE A 104 16.16 24.13 -8.75
C PHE A 104 17.46 23.94 -7.99
N LEU A 105 18.62 24.00 -8.68
CA LEU A 105 19.93 23.92 -8.07
C LEU A 105 20.21 25.10 -7.14
N LYS A 106 19.84 26.33 -7.54
CA LYS A 106 19.92 27.51 -6.67
C LYS A 106 19.12 27.36 -5.38
N ALA A 107 17.90 26.80 -5.48
CA ALA A 107 17.09 26.50 -4.30
C ALA A 107 17.74 25.44 -3.39
N GLY A 108 18.35 24.42 -3.97
CA GLY A 108 19.11 23.40 -3.23
C GLY A 108 20.31 23.96 -2.50
N ARG A 109 21.11 24.84 -3.15
CA ARG A 109 22.25 25.54 -2.52
C ARG A 109 21.81 26.41 -1.33
N LYS A 110 20.66 27.08 -1.46
CA LYS A 110 20.09 27.88 -0.37
C LYS A 110 19.64 26.99 0.79
N LEU A 111 19.13 25.81 0.50
CA LEU A 111 18.60 24.87 1.51
C LEU A 111 19.71 24.14 2.26
N LEU A 112 20.69 23.57 1.56
CA LEU A 112 21.71 22.68 2.11
C LEU A 112 23.07 23.36 2.34
N GLY A 113 23.27 24.52 1.71
CA GLY A 113 24.56 25.21 1.69
C GLY A 113 25.43 24.75 0.51
N TRP A 114 26.20 25.69 -0.02
CA TRP A 114 27.09 25.45 -1.16
C TRP A 114 28.12 24.33 -0.88
N ARG A 115 28.72 24.32 0.31
CA ARG A 115 29.77 23.35 0.68
C ARG A 115 29.28 21.90 0.63
N GLU A 116 28.04 21.66 1.01
CA GLU A 116 27.43 20.31 1.02
C GLU A 116 27.12 19.81 -0.41
N LEU A 117 26.85 20.72 -1.35
CA LEU A 117 26.53 20.38 -2.74
C LEU A 117 27.73 20.49 -3.71
N ALA A 118 28.82 21.18 -3.33
CA ALA A 118 29.99 21.37 -4.17
C ALA A 118 30.54 20.07 -4.78
N PRO A 119 30.64 18.94 -4.05
CA PRO A 119 31.08 17.66 -4.62
C PRO A 119 30.19 17.11 -5.73
N LEU A 120 28.91 17.53 -5.78
CA LEU A 120 27.91 17.04 -6.73
C LEU A 120 27.71 17.96 -7.94
N GLU A 121 28.30 19.17 -7.95
CA GLU A 121 28.00 20.15 -9.00
C GLU A 121 28.43 19.72 -10.41
N LEU A 122 29.58 19.06 -10.52
CA LEU A 122 30.04 18.52 -11.79
C LEU A 122 29.10 17.39 -12.27
N THR A 123 28.67 16.53 -11.35
CA THR A 123 27.70 15.47 -11.61
C THR A 123 26.38 16.05 -12.08
N PHE A 124 25.87 17.09 -11.42
CA PHE A 124 24.63 17.78 -11.81
C PHE A 124 24.74 18.43 -13.19
N GLY A 125 25.89 18.99 -13.56
CA GLY A 125 26.14 19.51 -14.89
C GLY A 125 26.08 18.43 -15.97
N LYS A 126 26.72 17.28 -15.74
CA LYS A 126 26.70 16.14 -16.68
C LYS A 126 25.29 15.55 -16.87
N LEU A 127 24.48 15.47 -15.81
CA LEU A 127 23.13 14.97 -15.86
C LEU A 127 22.22 15.73 -16.82
N LEU A 128 22.50 17.00 -17.10
CA LEU A 128 21.70 17.81 -18.05
C LEU A 128 21.81 17.31 -19.50
N GLY A 129 22.89 16.58 -19.83
CA GLY A 129 23.06 15.91 -21.11
C GLY A 129 22.46 14.49 -21.19
N PHE A 130 21.93 13.97 -20.07
CA PHE A 130 21.44 12.59 -20.00
C PHE A 130 19.94 12.52 -20.31
N ARG A 131 19.54 11.33 -20.78
CA ARG A 131 18.14 10.90 -20.89
C ARG A 131 17.94 9.61 -20.08
N PRO A 132 16.70 9.24 -19.72
CA PRO A 132 16.45 7.98 -19.01
C PRO A 132 17.05 6.75 -19.74
N GLU A 133 17.06 6.77 -21.07
CA GLU A 133 17.61 5.72 -21.93
C GLU A 133 19.12 5.54 -21.79
N SER A 134 19.84 6.57 -21.34
CA SER A 134 21.29 6.49 -21.07
C SER A 134 21.64 5.39 -20.06
N ALA A 135 20.73 5.08 -19.15
CA ALA A 135 20.90 4.03 -18.15
C ALA A 135 20.76 2.61 -18.72
N LEU A 136 20.36 2.44 -19.98
CA LEU A 136 20.03 1.14 -20.58
C LEU A 136 21.12 0.59 -21.49
N THR A 137 22.19 1.34 -21.78
CA THR A 137 23.15 1.06 -22.85
C THR A 137 23.82 -0.30 -22.69
N ASP A 138 24.22 -0.70 -21.47
CA ASP A 138 24.90 -1.96 -21.18
C ASP A 138 24.11 -2.89 -20.26
N ALA A 139 22.80 -2.67 -20.14
CA ALA A 139 21.96 -3.41 -19.22
C ALA A 139 21.62 -4.81 -19.76
N SER A 140 21.79 -5.84 -18.92
CA SER A 140 21.25 -7.18 -19.19
C SER A 140 19.71 -7.15 -19.33
N ASP A 141 19.12 -8.20 -19.92
CA ASP A 141 17.66 -8.22 -20.14
C ASP A 141 16.84 -7.98 -18.84
N SER A 142 17.15 -8.69 -17.76
CA SER A 142 16.47 -8.49 -16.47
C SER A 142 16.75 -7.12 -15.85
N GLU A 143 17.94 -6.56 -16.04
CA GLU A 143 18.29 -5.23 -15.59
C GLU A 143 17.58 -4.15 -16.42
N SER A 144 17.52 -4.32 -17.74
CA SER A 144 16.75 -3.44 -18.63
C SER A 144 15.26 -3.40 -18.22
N ILE A 145 14.65 -4.55 -17.93
CA ILE A 145 13.29 -4.60 -17.41
C ILE A 145 13.20 -3.87 -16.06
N ALA A 146 14.15 -4.12 -15.14
CA ALA A 146 14.20 -3.50 -13.83
C ALA A 146 14.26 -1.98 -13.90
N LEU A 147 15.12 -1.42 -14.76
CA LEU A 147 15.25 0.02 -14.97
C LEU A 147 14.01 0.62 -15.65
N LYS A 148 13.46 -0.05 -16.66
CA LYS A 148 12.25 0.40 -17.38
C LYS A 148 10.97 0.36 -16.54
N THR A 149 10.89 -0.58 -15.58
CA THR A 149 9.72 -0.77 -14.72
C THR A 149 9.92 -0.23 -13.31
N PHE A 150 11.13 0.25 -13.00
CA PHE A 150 11.53 0.84 -11.72
C PHE A 150 11.43 -0.12 -10.54
N HIS A 151 11.94 -1.35 -10.71
CA HIS A 151 11.95 -2.38 -9.66
C HIS A 151 13.36 -2.91 -9.37
N PRO A 152 13.61 -3.49 -8.19
CA PRO A 152 14.83 -4.24 -7.94
C PRO A 152 14.95 -5.42 -8.92
N LYS A 153 16.15 -5.69 -9.42
CA LYS A 153 16.41 -6.79 -10.38
C LYS A 153 15.92 -8.14 -9.87
N TRP A 154 16.20 -8.47 -8.59
CA TRP A 154 15.74 -9.72 -7.98
C TRP A 154 14.21 -9.89 -8.03
N TYR A 155 13.47 -8.78 -7.89
CA TYR A 155 12.00 -8.82 -7.93
C TYR A 155 11.47 -9.05 -9.36
N VAL A 156 12.13 -8.46 -10.36
CA VAL A 156 11.84 -8.76 -11.77
C VAL A 156 12.05 -10.24 -12.06
N GLU A 157 13.19 -10.80 -11.67
CA GLU A 157 13.53 -12.21 -11.83
C GLU A 157 12.52 -13.12 -11.11
N TYR A 158 12.12 -12.75 -9.89
CA TYR A 158 11.05 -13.43 -9.15
C TYR A 158 9.73 -13.42 -9.93
N CYS A 159 9.29 -12.26 -10.39
CA CYS A 159 8.03 -12.13 -11.13
C CYS A 159 8.05 -12.92 -12.44
N VAL A 160 9.14 -12.89 -13.19
CA VAL A 160 9.31 -13.66 -14.42
C VAL A 160 9.23 -15.16 -14.15
N LYS A 161 9.89 -15.63 -13.08
CA LYS A 161 9.85 -17.03 -12.66
C LYS A 161 8.45 -17.50 -12.26
N MET A 162 7.70 -16.66 -11.51
CA MET A 162 6.40 -17.05 -10.94
C MET A 162 5.23 -16.87 -11.91
N PHE A 163 5.24 -15.83 -12.72
CA PHE A 163 4.09 -15.44 -13.54
C PHE A 163 4.32 -15.57 -15.05
N GLY A 164 5.54 -15.92 -15.47
CA GLY A 164 5.98 -15.87 -16.86
C GLY A 164 6.29 -14.43 -17.32
N ARG A 165 7.13 -14.28 -18.34
CA ARG A 165 7.68 -12.99 -18.78
C ARG A 165 6.61 -11.95 -19.12
N SER A 166 5.60 -12.33 -19.89
CA SER A 166 4.56 -11.39 -20.34
C SER A 166 3.72 -10.84 -19.17
N ASN A 167 3.23 -11.72 -18.29
CA ASN A 167 2.46 -11.31 -17.12
C ASN A 167 3.32 -10.51 -16.13
N ALA A 168 4.58 -10.93 -15.93
CA ALA A 168 5.50 -10.19 -15.07
C ALA A 168 5.67 -8.74 -15.53
N ILE A 169 5.95 -8.53 -16.83
CA ILE A 169 6.08 -7.18 -17.39
C ILE A 169 4.79 -6.37 -17.23
N ALA A 170 3.62 -6.99 -17.41
CA ALA A 170 2.33 -6.33 -17.22
C ALA A 170 2.11 -5.89 -15.76
N ILE A 171 2.40 -6.78 -14.79
CA ILE A 171 2.33 -6.47 -13.34
C ILE A 171 3.28 -5.32 -13.00
N LEU A 172 4.56 -5.42 -13.39
CA LEU A 172 5.59 -4.42 -13.09
C LEU A 172 5.27 -3.05 -13.71
N ASN A 173 4.69 -3.03 -14.93
CA ASN A 173 4.27 -1.78 -15.56
C ASN A 173 3.07 -1.13 -14.84
N ALA A 174 2.16 -1.91 -14.28
CA ALA A 174 1.03 -1.37 -13.51
C ALA A 174 1.49 -0.61 -12.27
N ASP A 175 2.63 -0.97 -11.69
CA ASP A 175 3.20 -0.27 -10.53
C ASP A 175 3.79 1.13 -10.84
N LYS A 176 3.88 1.51 -12.12
CA LYS A 176 4.36 2.85 -12.51
C LYS A 176 3.39 3.96 -12.16
N THR A 177 2.11 3.64 -12.08
CA THR A 177 1.04 4.60 -11.79
C THR A 177 0.14 4.09 -10.67
N PRO A 178 -0.25 4.96 -9.73
CA PRO A 178 -1.20 4.56 -8.70
C PRO A 178 -2.52 4.07 -9.33
N PRO A 179 -3.14 3.02 -8.78
CA PRO A 179 -4.47 2.61 -9.22
C PRO A 179 -5.51 3.69 -8.92
N PRO A 180 -6.72 3.59 -9.49
CA PRO A 180 -7.83 4.48 -9.18
C PRO A 180 -8.09 4.58 -7.68
N THR A 181 -8.63 5.70 -7.25
CA THR A 181 -9.06 5.87 -5.86
C THR A 181 -10.45 5.27 -5.70
N TYR A 182 -10.59 4.38 -4.73
CA TYR A 182 -11.88 3.81 -4.35
C TYR A 182 -12.34 4.37 -3.01
N ILE A 183 -13.65 4.50 -2.90
CA ILE A 183 -14.32 4.85 -1.66
C ILE A 183 -15.37 3.80 -1.30
N ARG A 184 -15.60 3.68 -0.02
CA ARG A 184 -16.74 2.94 0.52
C ARG A 184 -17.71 3.94 1.16
N VAL A 185 -18.94 3.93 0.71
CA VAL A 185 -20.03 4.70 1.33
C VAL A 185 -20.42 4.03 2.64
N ASN A 186 -20.53 4.81 3.72
CA ASN A 186 -20.80 4.30 5.06
C ASN A 186 -22.29 4.39 5.40
N THR A 187 -23.01 3.30 5.29
CA THR A 187 -24.44 3.24 5.60
C THR A 187 -24.77 3.25 7.11
N LEU A 188 -23.76 3.28 7.99
CA LEU A 188 -23.97 3.58 9.42
C LEU A 188 -24.09 5.09 9.67
N ALA A 189 -23.63 5.90 8.74
CA ALA A 189 -23.74 7.35 8.81
C ALA A 189 -25.09 7.84 8.25
N GLU A 190 -25.44 7.36 7.05
CA GLU A 190 -26.66 7.74 6.34
C GLU A 190 -26.91 6.79 5.16
N ASP A 191 -28.08 6.80 4.56
CA ASP A 191 -28.41 5.93 3.43
C ASP A 191 -27.49 6.14 2.22
N GLU A 192 -27.16 5.02 1.52
CA GLU A 192 -26.26 5.02 0.38
C GLU A 192 -26.65 6.04 -0.68
N SER A 193 -27.93 6.10 -1.06
CA SER A 193 -28.47 7.01 -2.08
C SER A 193 -28.24 8.47 -1.69
N THR A 194 -28.55 8.81 -0.44
CA THR A 194 -28.42 10.19 0.06
C THR A 194 -26.95 10.66 0.04
N ILE A 195 -26.02 9.83 0.48
CA ILE A 195 -24.59 10.19 0.44
C ILE A 195 -24.10 10.36 -1.01
N VAL A 196 -24.48 9.45 -1.91
CA VAL A 196 -24.11 9.52 -3.33
C VAL A 196 -24.67 10.79 -3.98
N GLU A 197 -25.93 11.14 -3.70
CA GLU A 197 -26.52 12.39 -4.22
C GLU A 197 -25.85 13.65 -3.67
N LYS A 198 -25.53 13.69 -2.37
CA LYS A 198 -24.74 14.79 -1.78
C LYS A 198 -23.39 14.95 -2.50
N MET A 199 -22.69 13.83 -2.74
CA MET A 199 -21.40 13.86 -3.44
C MET A 199 -21.54 14.36 -4.88
N LYS A 200 -22.59 13.93 -5.61
CA LYS A 200 -22.88 14.42 -6.97
C LYS A 200 -23.16 15.92 -7.00
N ARG A 201 -23.95 16.45 -6.04
CA ARG A 201 -24.20 17.90 -5.91
C ARG A 201 -22.91 18.70 -5.70
N ASP A 202 -21.94 18.11 -5.02
CA ASP A 202 -20.60 18.70 -4.83
C ASP A 202 -19.68 18.51 -6.05
N GLY A 203 -20.20 17.98 -7.18
CA GLY A 203 -19.43 17.76 -8.41
C GLY A 203 -18.47 16.56 -8.34
N ILE A 204 -18.71 15.61 -7.42
CA ILE A 204 -17.93 14.38 -7.30
C ILE A 204 -18.65 13.26 -8.05
N GLU A 205 -18.03 12.79 -9.13
CA GLU A 205 -18.57 11.68 -9.92
C GLU A 205 -18.11 10.33 -9.35
N LEU A 206 -19.05 9.41 -9.25
CA LEU A 206 -18.85 8.09 -8.65
C LEU A 206 -19.29 6.98 -9.59
N ASP A 207 -18.40 6.01 -9.81
CA ASP A 207 -18.66 4.82 -10.60
C ASP A 207 -18.88 3.63 -9.66
N LYS A 208 -20.10 3.07 -9.65
CA LYS A 208 -20.41 1.90 -8.81
C LYS A 208 -19.62 0.69 -9.28
N ILE A 209 -18.92 0.04 -8.36
CA ILE A 209 -18.16 -1.18 -8.69
C ILE A 209 -19.11 -2.36 -8.76
N LYS A 210 -19.20 -3.00 -9.93
CA LYS A 210 -20.07 -4.16 -10.17
C LYS A 210 -19.75 -5.29 -9.15
N GLY A 211 -20.78 -5.82 -8.55
CA GLY A 211 -20.67 -6.91 -7.57
C GLY A 211 -20.20 -6.47 -6.16
N MET A 212 -19.77 -5.24 -5.95
CA MET A 212 -19.31 -4.77 -4.64
C MET A 212 -20.29 -3.78 -4.01
N LYS A 213 -20.95 -4.20 -2.94
CA LYS A 213 -21.88 -3.33 -2.20
C LYS A 213 -21.14 -2.14 -1.59
N TYR A 214 -21.70 -0.94 -1.73
CA TYR A 214 -21.22 0.30 -1.12
C TYR A 214 -19.86 0.79 -1.63
N VAL A 215 -19.26 0.16 -2.63
CA VAL A 215 -17.93 0.50 -3.15
C VAL A 215 -18.05 1.21 -4.49
N TYR A 216 -17.35 2.34 -4.60
CA TYR A 216 -17.33 3.20 -5.77
C TYR A 216 -15.91 3.57 -6.16
N GLY A 217 -15.66 3.69 -7.46
CA GLY A 217 -14.50 4.35 -8.03
C GLY A 217 -14.74 5.86 -8.10
N LEU A 218 -13.69 6.65 -7.89
CA LEU A 218 -13.71 8.07 -8.18
C LEU A 218 -13.31 8.28 -9.63
N SER A 219 -14.10 9.05 -10.38
CA SER A 219 -13.73 9.43 -11.74
C SER A 219 -12.39 10.16 -11.75
N ARG A 220 -11.50 9.84 -12.71
CA ARG A 220 -10.11 10.33 -12.78
C ARG A 220 -10.01 11.85 -12.96
N SER A 221 -11.09 12.50 -13.41
CA SER A 221 -11.08 13.93 -13.75
C SER A 221 -11.13 14.88 -12.55
N ARG A 222 -11.64 14.44 -11.41
CA ARG A 222 -11.86 15.31 -10.23
C ARG A 222 -11.64 14.58 -8.91
N GLY A 223 -10.53 13.86 -8.74
CA GLY A 223 -10.25 13.07 -7.53
C GLY A 223 -10.70 13.75 -6.23
N LEU A 224 -11.17 12.94 -5.27
CA LEU A 224 -11.63 13.42 -3.96
C LEU A 224 -10.52 14.23 -3.27
N PRO A 225 -10.76 15.49 -2.86
CA PRO A 225 -9.77 16.25 -2.12
C PRO A 225 -9.34 15.52 -0.86
N PRO A 226 -8.05 15.57 -0.46
CA PRO A 226 -7.53 14.86 0.72
C PRO A 226 -8.31 15.14 2.01
N PHE A 227 -8.91 16.33 2.10
CA PHE A 227 -9.69 16.80 3.25
C PHE A 227 -11.18 16.91 2.94
N SER A 228 -11.70 16.03 2.11
CA SER A 228 -13.13 16.03 1.81
C SER A 228 -13.98 16.02 3.10
N LYS A 229 -15.00 16.83 3.13
CA LYS A 229 -15.98 16.88 4.21
C LYS A 229 -16.57 15.49 4.50
N PHE A 230 -16.84 14.70 3.46
CA PHE A 230 -17.42 13.35 3.56
C PHE A 230 -16.50 12.35 4.27
N VAL A 231 -15.17 12.47 4.09
CA VAL A 231 -14.20 11.66 4.84
C VAL A 231 -14.21 12.06 6.31
N ARG A 232 -14.19 13.37 6.61
CA ARG A 232 -14.18 13.86 7.99
C ARG A 232 -15.45 13.54 8.75
N SER A 233 -16.61 13.62 8.12
CA SER A 233 -17.91 13.28 8.71
C SER A 233 -18.14 11.79 8.90
N GLY A 234 -17.29 10.94 8.28
CA GLY A 234 -17.44 9.49 8.31
C GLY A 234 -18.51 8.94 7.35
N GLU A 235 -19.05 9.76 6.46
CA GLU A 235 -20.00 9.33 5.42
C GLU A 235 -19.34 8.44 4.38
N ILE A 236 -18.03 8.61 4.16
CA ILE A 236 -17.25 7.73 3.31
C ILE A 236 -15.91 7.34 3.94
N GLN A 237 -15.40 6.21 3.47
CA GLN A 237 -14.04 5.72 3.74
C GLN A 237 -13.27 5.59 2.42
N VAL A 238 -12.09 6.21 2.33
CA VAL A 238 -11.16 5.91 1.24
C VAL A 238 -10.52 4.56 1.53
N GLN A 239 -10.85 3.57 0.72
CA GLN A 239 -10.44 2.18 0.92
C GLN A 239 -10.25 1.51 -0.44
N ASP A 240 -9.13 0.81 -0.62
CA ASP A 240 -8.90 0.04 -1.84
C ASP A 240 -9.97 -1.04 -2.01
N LYS A 241 -10.45 -1.25 -3.25
CA LYS A 241 -11.50 -2.25 -3.50
C LYS A 241 -11.07 -3.67 -3.10
N SER A 242 -9.77 -4.00 -3.19
CA SER A 242 -9.25 -5.28 -2.74
C SER A 242 -9.44 -5.49 -1.23
N SER A 243 -9.20 -4.45 -0.43
CA SER A 243 -9.46 -4.47 1.01
C SER A 243 -10.95 -4.54 1.34
N CYS A 244 -11.81 -3.88 0.55
CA CYS A 244 -13.27 -4.03 0.66
C CYS A 244 -13.71 -5.45 0.37
N TYR A 245 -13.09 -6.10 -0.61
CA TYR A 245 -13.41 -7.47 -1.00
C TYR A 245 -13.22 -8.47 0.14
N THR A 246 -12.21 -8.29 1.01
CA THR A 246 -12.03 -9.13 2.21
C THR A 246 -13.25 -9.10 3.13
N ALA A 247 -13.78 -7.92 3.43
CA ALA A 247 -14.96 -7.80 4.30
C ALA A 247 -16.22 -8.40 3.65
N LEU A 248 -16.39 -8.25 2.34
CA LEU A 248 -17.49 -8.88 1.60
C LEU A 248 -17.37 -10.40 1.59
N ALA A 249 -16.17 -10.94 1.40
CA ALA A 249 -15.89 -12.37 1.43
C ALA A 249 -16.13 -13.00 2.82
N ALA A 250 -15.97 -12.21 3.87
CA ALA A 250 -16.24 -12.64 5.24
C ALA A 250 -17.72 -12.97 5.47
N LYS A 251 -18.64 -12.33 4.73
CA LYS A 251 -20.11 -12.55 4.80
C LYS A 251 -20.65 -12.49 6.25
N PRO A 252 -20.27 -11.50 7.09
CA PRO A 252 -20.77 -11.43 8.45
C PRO A 252 -22.27 -11.15 8.45
N LYS A 253 -23.02 -11.79 9.37
CA LYS A 253 -24.46 -11.56 9.53
C LYS A 253 -24.70 -10.63 10.72
N PRO A 254 -25.79 -9.84 10.72
CA PRO A 254 -26.23 -9.15 11.92
C PRO A 254 -26.41 -10.15 13.08
N GLY A 255 -25.83 -9.84 14.24
CA GLY A 255 -25.82 -10.73 15.41
C GLY A 255 -24.59 -11.64 15.53
N SER A 256 -23.73 -11.74 14.50
CA SER A 256 -22.52 -12.56 14.55
C SER A 256 -21.49 -12.06 15.56
N VAL A 257 -20.68 -13.00 16.05
CA VAL A 257 -19.40 -12.75 16.72
C VAL A 257 -18.30 -12.78 15.67
N VAL A 258 -17.61 -11.66 15.47
CA VAL A 258 -16.57 -11.50 14.47
C VAL A 258 -15.23 -11.20 15.11
N PHE A 259 -14.18 -11.90 14.69
CA PHE A 259 -12.79 -11.57 15.04
C PHE A 259 -12.11 -10.91 13.84
N ASP A 260 -11.58 -9.71 14.04
CA ASP A 260 -10.77 -8.97 13.05
C ASP A 260 -9.34 -8.90 13.57
N VAL A 261 -8.46 -9.71 12.97
CA VAL A 261 -7.09 -9.91 13.43
C VAL A 261 -6.13 -9.10 12.55
N CYS A 262 -5.21 -8.36 13.19
CA CYS A 262 -4.41 -7.29 12.60
C CYS A 262 -5.27 -6.11 12.12
N ALA A 263 -6.26 -5.76 12.94
CA ALA A 263 -7.40 -4.91 12.58
C ALA A 263 -7.04 -3.45 12.25
N ALA A 264 -6.01 -2.91 12.90
CA ALA A 264 -5.70 -1.48 12.77
C ALA A 264 -5.13 -1.12 11.36
N PRO A 265 -5.53 0.00 10.79
CA PRO A 265 -6.22 1.15 11.40
C PRO A 265 -7.75 1.09 11.46
N GLY A 266 -8.42 -0.02 11.05
CA GLY A 266 -9.85 -0.20 11.24
C GLY A 266 -10.73 -0.14 9.98
N ALA A 267 -10.14 -0.09 8.79
CA ALA A 267 -10.91 -0.02 7.55
C ALA A 267 -11.76 -1.28 7.31
N LYS A 268 -11.22 -2.46 7.62
CA LYS A 268 -11.97 -3.74 7.55
C LYS A 268 -12.99 -3.84 8.68
N THR A 269 -12.59 -3.55 9.93
CA THR A 269 -13.50 -3.53 11.09
C THR A 269 -14.75 -2.70 10.81
N SER A 270 -14.58 -1.46 10.32
CA SER A 270 -15.70 -0.56 10.05
C SER A 270 -16.60 -1.06 8.93
N PHE A 271 -16.05 -1.79 7.95
CA PHE A 271 -16.88 -2.39 6.90
C PHE A 271 -17.63 -3.63 7.40
N LEU A 272 -16.98 -4.47 8.20
CA LEU A 272 -17.65 -5.60 8.86
C LEU A 272 -18.82 -5.12 9.72
N ALA A 273 -18.62 -4.09 10.56
CA ALA A 273 -19.68 -3.49 11.36
C ALA A 273 -20.84 -2.92 10.51
N GLN A 274 -20.52 -2.30 9.37
CA GLN A 274 -21.50 -1.83 8.40
C GLN A 274 -22.33 -2.98 7.82
N LEU A 275 -21.69 -4.07 7.39
CA LEU A 275 -22.37 -5.25 6.87
C LEU A 275 -23.25 -5.92 7.93
N MET A 276 -22.84 -5.88 9.18
CA MET A 276 -23.61 -6.34 10.34
C MET A 276 -24.67 -5.35 10.79
N ARG A 277 -24.77 -4.16 10.21
CA ARG A 277 -25.70 -3.09 10.61
C ARG A 277 -25.57 -2.72 12.09
N ASN A 278 -24.35 -2.67 12.61
CA ASN A 278 -24.05 -2.45 14.03
C ASN A 278 -24.83 -3.41 14.98
N ARG A 279 -25.04 -4.67 14.60
CA ARG A 279 -25.66 -5.70 15.44
C ARG A 279 -24.75 -6.92 15.55
N GLY A 280 -24.45 -7.35 16.77
CA GLY A 280 -23.49 -8.40 17.08
C GLY A 280 -22.27 -7.84 17.81
N THR A 281 -21.13 -8.51 17.73
CA THR A 281 -19.88 -8.08 18.38
C THR A 281 -18.70 -8.30 17.47
N ILE A 282 -17.77 -7.33 17.40
CA ILE A 282 -16.50 -7.46 16.68
C ILE A 282 -15.37 -7.32 17.71
N TYR A 283 -14.54 -8.33 17.83
CA TYR A 283 -13.31 -8.29 18.60
C TYR A 283 -12.14 -8.02 17.65
N SER A 284 -11.47 -6.88 17.83
CA SER A 284 -10.42 -6.39 16.93
C SER A 284 -9.06 -6.48 17.62
N PHE A 285 -8.14 -7.26 17.07
CA PHE A 285 -6.82 -7.52 17.65
C PHE A 285 -5.73 -6.83 16.85
N ASP A 286 -4.81 -6.17 17.54
CA ASP A 286 -3.57 -5.64 16.95
C ASP A 286 -2.45 -5.63 17.99
N ILE A 287 -1.20 -5.84 17.56
CA ILE A 287 -0.03 -5.87 18.44
C ILE A 287 0.44 -4.47 18.87
N SER A 288 -0.01 -3.43 18.19
CA SER A 288 0.49 -2.07 18.38
C SER A 288 -0.51 -1.16 19.06
N GLU A 289 -0.20 -0.74 20.28
CA GLU A 289 -1.00 0.23 21.03
C GLU A 289 -1.21 1.55 20.24
N ARG A 290 -0.16 2.05 19.58
CA ARG A 290 -0.24 3.23 18.72
C ARG A 290 -1.25 3.04 17.58
N ARG A 291 -1.28 1.85 16.97
CA ARG A 291 -2.23 1.53 15.90
C ARG A 291 -3.66 1.38 16.44
N ILE A 292 -3.82 0.80 17.63
CA ILE A 292 -5.10 0.72 18.33
C ILE A 292 -5.66 2.12 18.64
N ALA A 293 -4.82 3.07 19.04
CA ALA A 293 -5.26 4.45 19.25
C ALA A 293 -5.81 5.10 17.96
N ILE A 294 -5.23 4.78 16.79
CA ILE A 294 -5.76 5.22 15.49
C ILE A 294 -7.08 4.51 15.19
N TRP A 295 -7.14 3.20 15.43
CA TRP A 295 -8.34 2.39 15.26
C TRP A 295 -9.52 2.94 16.07
N LYS A 296 -9.32 3.30 17.36
CA LYS A 296 -10.37 3.90 18.21
C LYS A 296 -10.95 5.18 17.60
N LYS A 297 -10.08 6.07 17.08
CA LYS A 297 -10.51 7.30 16.38
C LYS A 297 -11.33 6.98 15.14
N GLU A 298 -10.90 5.97 14.39
CA GLU A 298 -11.56 5.55 13.17
C GLU A 298 -12.93 4.92 13.45
N MET A 299 -13.07 4.06 14.47
CA MET A 299 -14.36 3.48 14.85
C MET A 299 -15.36 4.57 15.25
N LYS A 300 -14.93 5.56 16.02
CA LYS A 300 -15.76 6.72 16.38
C LYS A 300 -16.19 7.50 15.13
N ARG A 301 -15.27 7.79 14.23
CA ARG A 301 -15.54 8.52 12.99
C ARG A 301 -16.55 7.77 12.10
N MET A 302 -16.42 6.45 12.00
CA MET A 302 -17.25 5.57 11.18
C MET A 302 -18.57 5.14 11.87
N ARG A 303 -18.86 5.66 13.08
CA ARG A 303 -20.07 5.36 13.87
C ARG A 303 -20.23 3.87 14.20
N VAL A 304 -19.11 3.17 14.40
CA VAL A 304 -19.08 1.78 14.82
C VAL A 304 -19.22 1.70 16.35
N ASN A 305 -20.20 0.94 16.84
CA ASN A 305 -20.48 0.79 18.28
C ASN A 305 -20.42 -0.65 18.79
N ILE A 306 -20.21 -1.63 17.91
CA ILE A 306 -20.15 -3.07 18.24
C ILE A 306 -18.72 -3.64 18.25
N ALA A 307 -17.71 -2.80 18.04
CA ALA A 307 -16.32 -3.26 17.94
C ALA A 307 -15.52 -2.90 19.20
N GLN A 308 -14.69 -3.85 19.67
CA GLN A 308 -13.84 -3.72 20.85
C GLN A 308 -12.39 -4.05 20.47
N PRO A 309 -11.40 -3.20 20.82
CA PRO A 309 -10.00 -3.44 20.52
C PRO A 309 -9.30 -4.21 21.64
N PHE A 310 -8.42 -5.14 21.24
CA PHE A 310 -7.53 -5.89 22.12
C PHE A 310 -6.09 -5.75 21.67
N LEU A 311 -5.19 -5.48 22.60
CA LEU A 311 -3.74 -5.54 22.36
C LEU A 311 -3.32 -7.00 22.47
N ALA A 312 -2.98 -7.63 21.35
CA ALA A 312 -2.60 -9.03 21.30
C ALA A 312 -1.65 -9.35 20.16
N ASP A 313 -0.76 -10.29 20.40
CA ASP A 313 0.08 -10.89 19.36
C ASP A 313 -0.59 -12.16 18.84
N ALA A 314 -1.13 -12.10 17.63
CA ALA A 314 -1.83 -13.23 17.02
C ALA A 314 -0.92 -14.41 16.61
N ARG A 315 0.38 -14.31 16.82
CA ARG A 315 1.29 -15.48 16.78
C ARG A 315 1.11 -16.40 17.99
N GLN A 316 0.40 -15.93 19.01
CA GLN A 316 0.01 -16.65 20.21
C GLN A 316 -1.51 -16.81 20.23
N SER A 317 -2.03 -17.57 21.18
CA SER A 317 -3.49 -17.64 21.41
C SER A 317 -4.06 -16.27 21.72
N LEU A 318 -5.17 -15.91 21.06
CA LEU A 318 -5.85 -14.68 21.35
C LEU A 318 -6.48 -14.73 22.76
N PRO A 319 -6.53 -13.60 23.49
CA PRO A 319 -6.86 -13.57 24.93
C PRO A 319 -8.37 -13.64 25.20
N LEU A 320 -9.11 -14.43 24.43
CA LEU A 320 -10.55 -14.62 24.60
C LEU A 320 -10.92 -16.11 24.53
N ASN A 321 -11.70 -16.57 25.48
CA ASN A 321 -12.22 -17.95 25.48
C ASN A 321 -13.62 -18.02 24.87
N ILE A 322 -13.75 -17.51 23.65
CA ILE A 322 -15.00 -17.55 22.86
C ILE A 322 -14.66 -17.90 21.42
N GLU A 323 -15.57 -18.54 20.71
CA GLU A 323 -15.40 -18.88 19.31
C GLU A 323 -16.11 -17.83 18.41
N ALA A 324 -15.50 -17.53 17.28
CA ALA A 324 -16.03 -16.59 16.30
C ALA A 324 -16.91 -17.30 15.25
N ASP A 325 -18.00 -16.68 14.87
CA ASP A 325 -18.77 -17.04 13.65
C ASP A 325 -17.94 -16.78 12.38
N VAL A 326 -17.21 -15.66 12.41
CA VAL A 326 -16.35 -15.20 11.32
C VAL A 326 -15.04 -14.68 11.89
N LEU A 327 -13.93 -15.16 11.37
CA LEU A 327 -12.60 -14.64 11.67
C LEU A 327 -11.96 -14.12 10.39
N VAL A 328 -11.50 -12.87 10.40
CA VAL A 328 -10.73 -12.23 9.33
C VAL A 328 -9.30 -12.07 9.80
N LEU A 329 -8.36 -12.66 9.09
CA LEU A 329 -6.92 -12.52 9.31
C LEU A 329 -6.29 -11.79 8.13
N ASP A 330 -5.83 -10.55 8.36
CA ASP A 330 -5.06 -9.73 7.41
C ASP A 330 -3.66 -9.48 7.97
N PRO A 331 -2.79 -10.50 7.95
CA PRO A 331 -1.52 -10.48 8.68
C PRO A 331 -0.50 -9.52 8.05
N PRO A 332 0.58 -9.17 8.75
CA PRO A 332 1.68 -8.45 8.16
C PRO A 332 2.25 -9.24 6.97
N CYS A 333 2.54 -8.53 5.87
CA CYS A 333 3.04 -9.11 4.64
C CYS A 333 4.10 -8.20 4.00
N SER A 334 4.68 -8.65 2.89
CA SER A 334 5.68 -7.89 2.12
C SER A 334 5.14 -6.59 1.49
N ASN A 335 3.83 -6.41 1.40
CA ASN A 335 3.16 -5.34 0.66
C ASN A 335 3.51 -5.30 -0.84
N SER A 336 3.97 -6.43 -1.41
CA SER A 336 4.44 -6.47 -2.80
C SER A 336 3.34 -6.20 -3.84
N GLY A 337 2.08 -6.19 -3.44
CA GLY A 337 0.96 -5.75 -4.27
C GLY A 337 0.63 -4.25 -4.18
N THR A 338 1.36 -3.46 -3.37
CA THR A 338 1.04 -2.04 -3.13
C THR A 338 2.11 -1.07 -3.62
N PHE A 339 3.09 -1.51 -4.39
CA PHE A 339 4.24 -0.69 -4.80
C PHE A 339 3.84 0.56 -5.59
N ALA A 340 2.73 0.51 -6.31
CA ALA A 340 2.18 1.67 -7.00
C ALA A 340 1.82 2.81 -6.02
N LYS A 341 1.29 2.50 -4.83
CA LYS A 341 0.90 3.46 -3.78
C LYS A 341 2.02 3.77 -2.78
N THR A 342 2.85 2.78 -2.47
CA THR A 342 3.93 2.86 -1.49
C THR A 342 5.25 2.42 -2.12
N PRO A 343 5.85 3.27 -2.99
CA PRO A 343 7.03 2.88 -3.77
C PRO A 343 8.26 2.57 -2.92
N SER A 344 8.38 3.07 -1.69
CA SER A 344 9.48 2.74 -0.80
C SER A 344 9.47 1.27 -0.36
N ALA A 345 8.33 0.62 -0.35
CA ALA A 345 8.21 -0.76 0.10
C ALA A 345 9.09 -1.71 -0.73
N LYS A 346 9.15 -1.52 -2.07
CA LYS A 346 9.93 -2.39 -2.96
C LYS A 346 11.44 -2.32 -2.76
N TRP A 347 11.95 -1.22 -2.19
CA TRP A 347 13.38 -1.02 -1.91
C TRP A 347 13.80 -1.58 -0.55
N ARG A 348 12.83 -1.85 0.33
CA ARG A 348 13.06 -2.34 1.71
C ARG A 348 12.98 -3.84 1.85
N ILE A 349 12.21 -4.51 0.98
CA ILE A 349 12.04 -5.95 1.01
C ILE A 349 13.14 -6.67 0.22
N LYS A 350 13.41 -7.90 0.63
CA LYS A 350 14.32 -8.85 -0.02
C LYS A 350 13.56 -10.13 -0.35
N LEU A 351 14.10 -10.97 -1.22
CA LEU A 351 13.50 -12.26 -1.58
C LEU A 351 13.27 -13.15 -0.33
N THR A 352 14.19 -13.10 0.63
CA THR A 352 14.08 -13.86 1.90
C THR A 352 12.92 -13.44 2.77
N ASP A 353 12.43 -12.20 2.63
CA ASP A 353 11.30 -11.70 3.42
C ASP A 353 9.99 -12.40 3.07
N PHE A 354 9.80 -12.83 1.81
CA PHE A 354 8.62 -13.62 1.43
C PHE A 354 8.49 -14.89 2.26
N LYS A 355 9.61 -15.61 2.45
CA LYS A 355 9.65 -16.81 3.32
C LYS A 355 9.44 -16.45 4.79
N ARG A 356 10.08 -15.38 5.28
CA ARG A 356 9.93 -14.92 6.66
C ARG A 356 8.48 -14.54 6.98
N PHE A 357 7.83 -13.78 6.12
CA PHE A 357 6.42 -13.41 6.29
C PHE A 357 5.50 -14.62 6.20
N SER A 358 5.73 -15.56 5.27
CA SER A 358 4.89 -16.76 5.16
C SER A 358 4.92 -17.61 6.43
N GLN A 359 6.06 -17.70 7.12
CA GLN A 359 6.17 -18.41 8.40
C GLN A 359 5.34 -17.74 9.51
N ILE A 360 5.43 -16.40 9.61
CA ILE A 360 4.63 -15.62 10.57
C ILE A 360 3.14 -15.78 10.27
N GLN A 361 2.77 -15.69 9.01
CA GLN A 361 1.38 -15.80 8.55
C GLN A 361 0.80 -17.18 8.83
N LEU A 362 1.55 -18.24 8.59
CA LEU A 362 1.13 -19.60 8.90
C LEU A 362 0.97 -19.81 10.41
N GLN A 363 1.90 -19.29 11.22
CA GLN A 363 1.79 -19.33 12.68
C GLN A 363 0.51 -18.63 13.16
N MET A 364 0.25 -17.41 12.68
CA MET A 364 -0.96 -16.66 13.02
C MET A 364 -2.24 -17.40 12.57
N LEU A 365 -2.22 -17.96 11.37
CA LEU A 365 -3.36 -18.70 10.82
C LEU A 365 -3.70 -19.93 11.68
N ASN A 366 -2.68 -20.71 12.09
CA ASN A 366 -2.85 -21.87 12.96
C ASN A 366 -3.41 -21.48 14.34
N GLN A 367 -2.96 -20.38 14.93
CA GLN A 367 -3.49 -19.90 16.22
C GLN A 367 -4.94 -19.42 16.10
N CYS A 368 -5.22 -18.63 15.08
CA CYS A 368 -6.56 -18.07 14.82
C CYS A 368 -7.60 -19.17 14.50
N ALA A 369 -7.21 -20.22 13.80
CA ALA A 369 -8.08 -21.33 13.40
C ALA A 369 -8.79 -22.00 14.60
N ASN A 370 -8.12 -22.07 15.75
CA ASN A 370 -8.67 -22.69 16.95
C ASN A 370 -9.87 -21.91 17.53
N GLN A 371 -10.00 -20.64 17.18
CA GLN A 371 -11.08 -19.79 17.71
C GLN A 371 -12.23 -19.57 16.71
N VAL A 372 -12.23 -20.28 15.59
CA VAL A 372 -13.36 -20.30 14.67
C VAL A 372 -14.33 -21.43 15.09
N ARG A 373 -15.60 -21.14 15.32
CA ARG A 373 -16.56 -22.18 15.71
C ARG A 373 -16.82 -23.19 14.60
N LEU A 374 -17.41 -24.30 14.94
CA LEU A 374 -17.91 -25.29 13.96
C LEU A 374 -18.89 -24.61 12.98
N GLY A 375 -18.69 -24.81 11.66
CA GLY A 375 -19.43 -24.12 10.62
C GLY A 375 -19.07 -22.63 10.47
N GLY A 376 -18.15 -22.12 11.29
CA GLY A 376 -17.64 -20.75 11.20
C GLY A 376 -16.74 -20.53 10.00
N ARG A 377 -16.60 -19.28 9.59
CA ARG A 377 -15.84 -18.84 8.42
C ARG A 377 -14.51 -18.21 8.82
N LEU A 378 -13.43 -18.65 8.20
CA LEU A 378 -12.11 -18.08 8.31
C LEU A 378 -11.71 -17.44 6.98
N VAL A 379 -11.38 -16.16 6.99
CA VAL A 379 -10.92 -15.41 5.81
C VAL A 379 -9.49 -14.99 6.02
N TYR A 380 -8.62 -15.39 5.12
CA TYR A 380 -7.21 -15.00 5.05
C TYR A 380 -6.99 -14.07 3.87
N SER A 381 -6.29 -12.94 4.08
CA SER A 381 -5.99 -12.00 3.01
C SER A 381 -4.61 -11.37 3.16
N THR A 382 -3.96 -11.06 2.04
CA THR A 382 -2.71 -10.28 2.02
C THR A 382 -2.72 -9.28 0.88
N CYS A 383 -2.01 -8.16 1.05
CA CYS A 383 -1.67 -7.25 -0.04
C CYS A 383 -0.32 -7.62 -0.68
N SER A 384 0.01 -8.90 -0.74
CA SER A 384 1.17 -9.46 -1.40
C SER A 384 0.79 -10.19 -2.68
N ILE A 385 1.65 -10.13 -3.70
CA ILE A 385 1.52 -10.98 -4.89
C ILE A 385 2.40 -12.23 -4.81
N SER A 386 3.22 -12.39 -3.75
CA SER A 386 4.11 -13.54 -3.64
C SER A 386 3.33 -14.85 -3.45
N VAL A 387 3.81 -15.91 -4.07
CA VAL A 387 3.23 -17.26 -3.92
C VAL A 387 3.51 -17.81 -2.53
N GLU A 388 4.65 -17.42 -1.94
CA GLU A 388 5.09 -17.83 -0.61
C GLU A 388 4.10 -17.41 0.48
N GLU A 389 3.64 -16.16 0.42
CA GLU A 389 2.75 -15.57 1.43
C GLU A 389 1.26 -15.89 1.19
N ASN A 390 0.95 -16.46 0.06
CA ASN A 390 -0.40 -16.70 -0.43
C ASN A 390 -0.71 -18.20 -0.52
N GLU A 391 -0.56 -18.79 -1.69
CA GLU A 391 -0.93 -20.18 -1.93
C GLU A 391 -0.18 -21.17 -1.05
N LYS A 392 1.14 -20.95 -0.82
CA LYS A 392 1.92 -21.86 0.02
C LYS A 392 1.47 -21.84 1.48
N VAL A 393 1.06 -20.67 1.99
CA VAL A 393 0.50 -20.58 3.36
C VAL A 393 -0.80 -21.37 3.44
N ILE A 394 -1.72 -21.18 2.49
CA ILE A 394 -3.02 -21.87 2.49
C ILE A 394 -2.85 -23.37 2.25
N GLU A 395 -2.01 -23.79 1.30
CA GLU A 395 -1.71 -25.19 1.01
C GLU A 395 -1.16 -25.88 2.26
N THR A 396 -0.16 -25.27 2.92
CA THR A 396 0.44 -25.81 4.14
C THR A 396 -0.56 -25.85 5.29
N PHE A 397 -1.34 -24.80 5.49
CA PHE A 397 -2.37 -24.76 6.54
C PHE A 397 -3.41 -25.85 6.39
N LEU A 398 -3.96 -26.03 5.18
CA LEU A 398 -4.96 -27.07 4.92
C LEU A 398 -4.40 -28.49 5.04
N GLY A 399 -3.09 -28.67 4.81
CA GLY A 399 -2.41 -29.94 5.05
C GLY A 399 -2.20 -30.24 6.55
N LEU A 400 -2.04 -29.19 7.37
CA LEU A 400 -1.85 -29.32 8.83
C LEU A 400 -3.17 -29.41 9.59
N ASP A 401 -4.21 -28.73 9.12
CA ASP A 401 -5.51 -28.64 9.77
C ASP A 401 -6.67 -29.08 8.85
N PRO A 402 -6.95 -30.40 8.79
CA PRO A 402 -8.00 -30.93 7.94
C PRO A 402 -9.43 -30.53 8.35
N ARG A 403 -9.60 -29.90 9.51
CA ARG A 403 -10.89 -29.34 9.93
C ARG A 403 -11.38 -28.24 8.98
N PHE A 404 -10.50 -27.62 8.19
CA PHE A 404 -10.87 -26.54 7.29
C PHE A 404 -10.92 -26.99 5.85
N SER A 405 -11.82 -26.38 5.08
CA SER A 405 -11.87 -26.52 3.62
C SER A 405 -12.17 -25.20 2.95
N LEU A 406 -11.54 -24.98 1.80
CA LEU A 406 -11.80 -23.81 0.96
C LEU A 406 -13.26 -23.80 0.48
N VAL A 407 -13.84 -22.60 0.48
CA VAL A 407 -15.16 -22.30 -0.10
C VAL A 407 -15.04 -21.22 -1.15
N GLU A 408 -16.01 -21.19 -2.07
CA GLU A 408 -16.09 -20.15 -3.10
C GLU A 408 -16.28 -18.77 -2.48
N ILE A 409 -15.64 -17.78 -3.10
CA ILE A 409 -15.72 -16.37 -2.71
C ILE A 409 -16.61 -15.63 -3.70
N GLU A 410 -17.70 -15.10 -3.19
CA GLU A 410 -18.61 -14.23 -3.94
C GLU A 410 -18.52 -12.77 -3.46
N PRO A 411 -18.64 -11.82 -4.38
CA PRO A 411 -18.70 -11.98 -5.83
C PRO A 411 -17.37 -12.50 -6.40
N GLU A 412 -17.42 -13.15 -7.58
CA GLU A 412 -16.21 -13.63 -8.25
C GLU A 412 -15.44 -12.46 -8.88
N ILE A 413 -14.48 -11.91 -8.14
CA ILE A 413 -13.62 -10.82 -8.59
C ILE A 413 -12.18 -11.31 -8.67
N GLY A 414 -11.46 -10.87 -9.70
CA GLY A 414 -10.08 -11.27 -9.94
C GLY A 414 -9.93 -12.64 -10.57
N LYS A 415 -8.74 -13.19 -10.52
CA LYS A 415 -8.40 -14.52 -11.03
C LYS A 415 -8.44 -15.56 -9.91
N THR A 416 -8.55 -16.82 -10.27
CA THR A 416 -8.39 -17.95 -9.33
C THR A 416 -6.96 -17.98 -8.77
N GLY A 417 -6.82 -18.61 -7.59
CA GLY A 417 -5.50 -18.88 -7.02
C GLY A 417 -4.66 -19.81 -7.89
N MET A 418 -3.37 -19.72 -7.74
CA MET A 418 -2.39 -20.59 -8.41
C MET A 418 -2.31 -21.96 -7.70
N LYS A 419 -1.51 -22.89 -8.25
CA LYS A 419 -1.21 -24.20 -7.65
C LYS A 419 -2.44 -25.05 -7.32
N GLY A 420 -3.48 -24.99 -8.15
CA GLY A 420 -4.69 -25.78 -7.94
C GLY A 420 -5.66 -25.22 -6.89
N LEU A 421 -5.34 -24.09 -6.24
CA LEU A 421 -6.24 -23.45 -5.25
C LEU A 421 -7.30 -22.59 -5.96
N SER A 422 -8.13 -23.20 -6.80
CA SER A 422 -9.11 -22.52 -7.66
C SER A 422 -10.14 -21.68 -6.90
N LYS A 423 -10.45 -22.03 -5.66
CA LYS A 423 -11.39 -21.29 -4.79
C LYS A 423 -10.79 -20.06 -4.14
N CYS A 424 -9.45 -19.90 -4.15
CA CYS A 424 -8.79 -18.66 -3.75
C CYS A 424 -8.93 -17.62 -4.86
N ARG A 425 -8.80 -16.35 -4.50
CA ARG A 425 -8.85 -15.22 -5.45
C ARG A 425 -7.56 -14.41 -5.42
N ARG A 426 -7.10 -14.01 -6.60
CA ARG A 426 -6.00 -13.07 -6.81
C ARG A 426 -6.50 -11.87 -7.58
N LEU A 427 -6.19 -10.68 -7.06
CA LEU A 427 -6.37 -9.45 -7.80
C LEU A 427 -4.99 -8.98 -8.26
N TYR A 428 -4.92 -8.59 -9.53
CA TYR A 428 -3.68 -8.11 -10.14
C TYR A 428 -3.83 -6.66 -10.57
N PRO A 429 -2.84 -5.79 -10.28
CA PRO A 429 -2.96 -4.36 -10.59
C PRO A 429 -3.30 -4.06 -12.05
N GLN A 430 -2.72 -4.81 -13.00
CA GLN A 430 -2.91 -4.63 -14.44
C GLN A 430 -4.27 -5.13 -14.96
N LEU A 431 -4.97 -5.98 -14.21
CA LEU A 431 -6.26 -6.56 -14.61
C LEU A 431 -7.42 -5.95 -13.85
N ASP A 432 -7.20 -5.70 -12.56
CA ASP A 432 -8.27 -5.36 -11.63
C ASP A 432 -8.23 -3.88 -11.22
N GLU A 433 -7.30 -3.09 -11.74
CA GLU A 433 -7.12 -1.66 -11.42
C GLU A 433 -7.09 -1.36 -9.91
N CYS A 434 -6.54 -2.24 -9.10
CA CYS A 434 -6.42 -2.09 -7.65
C CYS A 434 -5.06 -2.58 -7.16
N ASN A 435 -4.83 -2.59 -5.86
CA ASN A 435 -3.63 -3.23 -5.31
C ASN A 435 -3.61 -4.72 -5.67
N GLY A 436 -2.40 -5.27 -5.89
CA GLY A 436 -2.22 -6.71 -5.92
C GLY A 436 -2.65 -7.32 -4.58
N TYR A 437 -3.46 -8.38 -4.64
CA TYR A 437 -4.10 -8.92 -3.45
C TYR A 437 -4.37 -10.41 -3.56
N PHE A 438 -4.40 -11.08 -2.42
CA PHE A 438 -4.79 -12.49 -2.32
C PHE A 438 -5.87 -12.66 -1.27
N LEU A 439 -6.78 -13.60 -1.51
CA LEU A 439 -7.90 -13.90 -0.64
C LEU A 439 -8.22 -15.39 -0.65
N ALA A 440 -8.36 -15.99 0.52
CA ALA A 440 -8.86 -17.33 0.74
C ALA A 440 -9.98 -17.31 1.79
N ALA A 441 -11.06 -18.01 1.52
CA ALA A 441 -12.15 -18.22 2.48
C ALA A 441 -12.29 -19.70 2.78
N MET A 442 -12.40 -20.05 4.05
CA MET A 442 -12.47 -21.42 4.55
C MET A 442 -13.61 -21.57 5.54
N ILE A 443 -14.16 -22.76 5.64
CA ILE A 443 -15.17 -23.13 6.65
C ILE A 443 -14.61 -24.23 7.53
N ARG A 444 -14.82 -24.10 8.85
CA ARG A 444 -14.50 -25.19 9.81
C ARG A 444 -15.60 -26.23 9.75
N LYS A 445 -15.26 -27.46 9.36
CA LYS A 445 -16.16 -28.59 9.27
C LYS A 445 -16.22 -29.37 10.57
N ALA A 446 -17.32 -30.13 10.79
CA ALA A 446 -17.32 -31.26 11.70
C ALA A 446 -16.38 -32.35 11.15
N TYR A 447 -15.68 -33.00 12.01
CA TYR A 447 -14.99 -34.25 11.68
C TYR A 447 -16.02 -35.36 11.50
#